data_7addf225441a26822533e773124f2359
#
_entry.id   7addf225441a26822533e773124f2359
#
_cell.length_a   1.000
_cell.length_b   1.000
_cell.length_c   1.000
_cell.angle_alpha   90.00
_cell.angle_beta   90.00
_cell.angle_gamma   90.00
#
_symmetry.space_group_name_H-M   'P 1'
#
loop_
_entity.id
_entity.type
_entity.pdbx_description
1 polymer ?
#
loop_
_entity_poly.entity_id
_entity_poly.type
_entity_poly.pdbx_seq_one_letter_code
_entity_poly.pdbx_strand_id
1 'polypeptide(L)'
;MTRGSKSLATELSNLDQTHVDVAIVGAGINGASTAQHLSAAGYRVLLVDQGDFANGATSRSSRLLHCGLRHLATGTDFWQSLKRPDRLIKSMKTVRDDMLARDEIVRTIPNRVKPINFCLPIYSDDQYSPWQMDAAFAALRLTSPTGAPLDYRRYSPQSLSDVPVTPWMRDQDKLRGVAVFREYLFDWPERIALDAIFDSQRMGAIVRNYTQVVGLKQQKGDARWHLTLQPTHENGSDSTRVTADIVLNLAGAWVDELIHKTGSNAAPKCTGMKGIHIALRLPDEFTDWGVFTYNSLGEPLYCLPFRGIHYVGLTRTPFAGDITGVTASDQEIDWMIAETNRCLPKLAVSRDDILYSWAGVNPLTCDPENPLGSREIKVHDLTSDGLPNFLTLTGGPIMTHRRVARRLVTKVKSRLAASNTAQCPDYQSVRSITDQDSNVCVSTEEIERCARDEMPSSLTDLLMRRLGLGWEPDQGIEQARSVAEVAAPILGWSDAQVETELRSYQRHLASVRRR
;
A
#
# COMPACT_ATOMS: atom_id res chain seq x y z
N MET A 1 -3.34 -29.65 0.88
CA MET A 1 -1.97 -30.17 1.06
C MET A 1 -1.17 -29.08 1.75
N THR A 2 -0.69 -29.32 2.92
CA THR A 2 0.03 -28.35 3.76
C THR A 2 1.43 -28.12 3.20
N ARG A 3 1.88 -26.86 3.11
CA ARG A 3 3.20 -26.45 2.61
C ARG A 3 4.37 -26.99 3.47
N GLY A 4 4.09 -27.42 4.70
CA GLY A 4 5.10 -27.93 5.64
C GLY A 4 5.80 -29.23 5.24
N SER A 5 5.41 -29.88 4.14
CA SER A 5 6.03 -31.13 3.69
C SER A 5 6.75 -31.06 2.34
N LYS A 6 6.69 -29.92 1.62
CA LYS A 6 7.36 -29.78 0.31
C LYS A 6 8.17 -28.49 0.27
N SER A 7 9.42 -28.57 -0.19
CA SER A 7 10.24 -27.39 -0.43
C SER A 7 9.63 -26.50 -1.53
N LEU A 8 9.90 -25.21 -1.49
CA LEU A 8 9.49 -24.25 -2.54
C LEU A 8 9.98 -24.70 -3.92
N ALA A 9 11.17 -25.28 -4.00
CA ALA A 9 11.72 -25.84 -5.22
C ALA A 9 10.83 -26.96 -5.79
N THR A 10 10.32 -27.86 -4.92
CA THR A 10 9.42 -28.95 -5.35
C THR A 10 8.08 -28.39 -5.83
N GLU A 11 7.56 -27.33 -5.21
CA GLU A 11 6.32 -26.68 -5.68
C GLU A 11 6.52 -25.98 -7.01
N LEU A 12 7.69 -25.39 -7.26
CA LEU A 12 8.02 -24.73 -8.53
C LEU A 12 8.28 -25.74 -9.63
N SER A 13 8.98 -26.85 -9.36
CA SER A 13 9.26 -27.89 -10.37
C SER A 13 7.96 -28.45 -10.99
N ASN A 14 6.85 -28.48 -10.23
CA ASN A 14 5.55 -28.88 -10.75
C ASN A 14 4.96 -27.91 -11.78
N LEU A 15 5.52 -26.71 -11.91
CA LEU A 15 5.12 -25.71 -12.90
C LEU A 15 5.98 -25.73 -14.16
N ASP A 16 6.99 -26.60 -14.23
CA ASP A 16 7.87 -26.63 -15.40
C ASP A 16 7.09 -26.88 -16.68
N GLN A 17 7.38 -26.09 -17.72
CA GLN A 17 6.68 -26.08 -19.01
C GLN A 17 5.19 -25.68 -18.96
N THR A 18 4.69 -25.17 -17.83
CA THR A 18 3.33 -24.66 -17.74
C THR A 18 3.16 -23.44 -18.64
N HIS A 19 2.01 -23.36 -19.31
CA HIS A 19 1.61 -22.17 -20.07
C HIS A 19 0.41 -21.48 -19.39
N VAL A 20 0.50 -20.15 -19.27
CA VAL A 20 -0.57 -19.29 -18.75
C VAL A 20 -0.91 -18.18 -19.75
N ASP A 21 -2.12 -17.64 -19.66
CA ASP A 21 -2.54 -16.53 -20.50
C ASP A 21 -1.81 -15.23 -20.07
N VAL A 22 -1.71 -15.02 -18.74
CA VAL A 22 -1.12 -13.81 -18.18
C VAL A 22 -0.20 -14.17 -17.01
N ALA A 23 1.05 -13.73 -17.08
CA ALA A 23 1.98 -13.75 -15.94
C ALA A 23 2.05 -12.35 -15.30
N ILE A 24 1.81 -12.29 -13.99
CA ILE A 24 1.89 -11.07 -13.18
C ILE A 24 3.11 -11.17 -12.27
N VAL A 25 4.01 -10.21 -12.36
CA VAL A 25 5.19 -10.11 -11.50
C VAL A 25 5.01 -8.98 -10.50
N GLY A 26 4.99 -9.33 -9.22
CA GLY A 26 4.72 -8.44 -8.08
C GLY A 26 3.32 -8.64 -7.50
N ALA A 27 3.27 -9.13 -6.26
CA ALA A 27 2.03 -9.44 -5.51
C ALA A 27 1.72 -8.39 -4.42
N GLY A 28 2.04 -7.12 -4.68
CA GLY A 28 1.48 -5.99 -3.95
C GLY A 28 -0.01 -5.82 -4.26
N ILE A 29 -0.66 -4.80 -3.68
CA ILE A 29 -2.10 -4.56 -3.81
C ILE A 29 -2.58 -4.48 -5.27
N ASN A 30 -1.78 -3.91 -6.18
CA ASN A 30 -2.12 -3.81 -7.61
C ASN A 30 -2.04 -5.17 -8.31
N GLY A 31 -0.97 -5.96 -8.02
CA GLY A 31 -0.83 -7.32 -8.57
C GLY A 31 -1.91 -8.25 -8.05
N ALA A 32 -2.17 -8.23 -6.75
CA ALA A 32 -3.22 -8.99 -6.09
C ALA A 32 -4.61 -8.72 -6.70
N SER A 33 -4.99 -7.45 -6.78
CA SER A 33 -6.27 -7.05 -7.37
C SER A 33 -6.36 -7.38 -8.87
N THR A 34 -5.25 -7.26 -9.59
CA THR A 34 -5.20 -7.59 -11.03
C THR A 34 -5.34 -9.09 -11.25
N ALA A 35 -4.67 -9.92 -10.45
CA ALA A 35 -4.82 -11.37 -10.49
C ALA A 35 -6.29 -11.79 -10.23
N GLN A 36 -6.91 -11.22 -9.19
CA GLN A 36 -8.32 -11.46 -8.87
C GLN A 36 -9.25 -11.15 -10.05
N HIS A 37 -9.11 -9.96 -10.65
CA HIS A 37 -9.99 -9.54 -11.74
C HIS A 37 -9.74 -10.28 -13.06
N LEU A 38 -8.50 -10.68 -13.36
CA LEU A 38 -8.18 -11.48 -14.55
C LEU A 38 -8.67 -12.91 -14.38
N SER A 39 -8.46 -13.53 -13.21
CA SER A 39 -9.01 -14.87 -12.93
C SER A 39 -10.53 -14.87 -12.99
N ALA A 40 -11.17 -13.85 -12.40
CA ALA A 40 -12.62 -13.65 -12.53
C ALA A 40 -13.09 -13.46 -13.98
N ALA A 41 -12.26 -12.85 -14.83
CA ALA A 41 -12.55 -12.70 -16.25
C ALA A 41 -12.26 -13.96 -17.08
N GLY A 42 -11.81 -15.07 -16.46
CA GLY A 42 -11.60 -16.38 -17.08
C GLY A 42 -10.19 -16.59 -17.68
N TYR A 43 -9.21 -15.78 -17.33
CA TYR A 43 -7.82 -16.00 -17.75
C TYR A 43 -7.09 -16.98 -16.84
N ARG A 44 -6.17 -17.77 -17.42
CA ARG A 44 -5.19 -18.55 -16.65
C ARG A 44 -4.09 -17.61 -16.21
N VAL A 45 -3.99 -17.38 -14.91
CA VAL A 45 -3.09 -16.38 -14.31
C VAL A 45 -2.00 -17.05 -13.50
N LEU A 46 -0.76 -16.61 -13.69
CA LEU A 46 0.35 -16.83 -12.76
C LEU A 46 0.66 -15.50 -12.06
N LEU A 47 0.68 -15.51 -10.73
CA LEU A 47 1.13 -14.40 -9.89
C LEU A 47 2.36 -14.82 -9.09
N VAL A 48 3.47 -14.11 -9.25
CA VAL A 48 4.72 -14.37 -8.52
C VAL A 48 5.21 -13.12 -7.80
N ASP A 49 5.83 -13.32 -6.64
CA ASP A 49 6.55 -12.27 -5.91
C ASP A 49 7.87 -12.82 -5.36
N GLN A 50 8.94 -12.03 -5.46
CA GLN A 50 10.27 -12.42 -4.94
C GLN A 50 10.32 -12.45 -3.41
N GLY A 51 9.45 -11.71 -2.74
CA GLY A 51 9.28 -11.74 -1.29
C GLY A 51 7.96 -12.38 -0.91
N ASP A 52 7.53 -12.12 0.33
CA ASP A 52 6.17 -12.46 0.72
C ASP A 52 5.15 -11.51 0.06
N PHE A 53 3.92 -11.98 -0.07
CA PHE A 53 2.81 -11.19 -0.59
C PHE A 53 2.63 -9.88 0.18
N ALA A 54 2.34 -8.80 -0.53
CA ALA A 54 2.10 -7.46 0.03
C ALA A 54 3.27 -6.84 0.83
N ASN A 55 4.48 -7.36 0.73
CA ASN A 55 5.64 -6.92 1.53
C ASN A 55 6.24 -5.56 1.10
N GLY A 56 5.90 -5.05 -0.08
CA GLY A 56 6.44 -3.78 -0.60
C GLY A 56 5.71 -2.54 -0.07
N ALA A 57 5.46 -1.56 -0.95
CA ALA A 57 4.76 -0.30 -0.63
C ALA A 57 3.34 -0.51 -0.04
N THR A 58 2.72 -1.66 -0.28
CA THR A 58 1.40 -2.02 0.26
C THR A 58 1.38 -1.99 1.78
N SER A 59 2.36 -2.60 2.44
CA SER A 59 2.48 -2.61 3.91
C SER A 59 3.14 -1.36 4.49
N ARG A 60 3.66 -0.47 3.66
CA ARG A 60 4.43 0.71 4.11
C ARG A 60 3.76 2.03 3.76
N SER A 61 2.50 1.99 3.34
CA SER A 61 1.72 3.18 2.95
C SER A 61 1.24 3.98 4.15
N SER A 62 0.80 5.22 3.91
CA SER A 62 0.08 6.03 4.92
C SER A 62 -1.34 5.54 5.21
N ARG A 63 -1.79 4.43 4.64
CA ARG A 63 -3.10 3.79 4.86
C ARG A 63 -4.33 4.68 4.62
N LEU A 64 -4.17 5.89 4.10
CA LEU A 64 -5.24 6.87 3.95
C LEU A 64 -6.05 6.66 2.67
N LEU A 65 -7.38 6.58 2.81
CA LEU A 65 -8.34 6.72 1.71
C LEU A 65 -8.76 8.19 1.64
N HIS A 66 -8.00 8.99 0.90
CA HIS A 66 -8.22 10.43 0.84
C HIS A 66 -9.32 10.82 -0.15
N CYS A 67 -10.02 11.92 0.17
CA CYS A 67 -11.05 12.51 -0.68
C CYS A 67 -10.51 13.27 -1.91
N GLY A 68 -9.20 13.33 -2.08
CA GLY A 68 -8.57 14.04 -3.19
C GLY A 68 -8.38 15.55 -2.98
N LEU A 69 -8.67 16.09 -1.78
CA LEU A 69 -8.49 17.52 -1.46
C LEU A 69 -7.10 18.04 -1.87
N ARG A 70 -6.07 17.24 -1.68
CA ARG A 70 -4.69 17.59 -2.07
C ARG A 70 -4.50 17.90 -3.56
N HIS A 71 -5.40 17.48 -4.44
CA HIS A 71 -5.35 17.78 -5.88
C HIS A 71 -5.98 19.13 -6.21
N LEU A 72 -6.79 19.66 -5.29
CA LEU A 72 -7.39 20.99 -5.37
C LEU A 72 -6.57 22.04 -4.59
N ALA A 73 -5.90 21.60 -3.54
CA ALA A 73 -5.07 22.41 -2.64
C ALA A 73 -3.57 22.27 -2.99
N THR A 74 -3.21 22.32 -4.26
CA THR A 74 -1.80 22.38 -4.67
C THR A 74 -1.34 23.82 -4.59
N GLY A 75 -0.42 24.16 -3.69
CA GLY A 75 0.30 25.42 -3.45
C GLY A 75 0.45 26.50 -4.55
N THR A 76 -0.27 26.38 -5.63
CA THR A 76 -0.45 27.40 -6.66
C THR A 76 -1.67 28.24 -6.28
N ASP A 77 -1.48 29.53 -6.29
CA ASP A 77 -2.53 30.54 -6.13
C ASP A 77 -3.83 30.07 -6.83
N PHE A 78 -4.95 30.04 -6.10
CA PHE A 78 -6.28 29.68 -6.63
C PHE A 78 -6.57 30.39 -7.97
N TRP A 79 -6.15 31.65 -8.09
CA TRP A 79 -6.27 32.45 -9.30
C TRP A 79 -5.40 31.94 -10.46
N GLN A 80 -4.25 31.30 -10.18
CA GLN A 80 -3.45 30.68 -11.23
C GLN A 80 -4.09 29.39 -11.74
N SER A 81 -4.76 28.64 -10.88
CA SER A 81 -5.53 27.45 -11.27
C SER A 81 -6.69 27.80 -12.18
N LEU A 82 -7.37 28.94 -11.97
CA LEU A 82 -8.43 29.43 -12.85
C LEU A 82 -7.91 29.87 -14.22
N LYS A 83 -6.64 30.33 -14.33
CA LYS A 83 -5.99 30.68 -15.60
C LYS A 83 -5.57 29.47 -16.45
N ARG A 84 -5.62 28.26 -15.88
CA ARG A 84 -5.24 27.00 -16.55
C ARG A 84 -6.40 25.99 -16.47
N PRO A 85 -7.49 26.21 -17.23
CA PRO A 85 -8.69 25.38 -17.19
C PRO A 85 -8.42 23.92 -17.55
N ASP A 86 -7.42 23.66 -18.40
CA ASP A 86 -6.94 22.32 -18.74
C ASP A 86 -6.46 21.54 -17.49
N ARG A 87 -5.66 22.19 -16.64
CA ARG A 87 -5.16 21.60 -15.39
C ARG A 87 -6.29 21.41 -14.37
N LEU A 88 -7.19 22.38 -14.26
CA LEU A 88 -8.34 22.28 -13.35
C LEU A 88 -9.25 21.11 -13.73
N ILE A 89 -9.58 20.96 -15.01
CA ILE A 89 -10.38 19.83 -15.51
C ILE A 89 -9.69 18.49 -15.22
N LYS A 90 -8.37 18.40 -15.44
CA LYS A 90 -7.58 17.20 -15.13
C LYS A 90 -7.62 16.89 -13.62
N SER A 91 -7.44 17.91 -12.77
CA SER A 91 -7.51 17.76 -11.30
C SER A 91 -8.90 17.31 -10.86
N MET A 92 -9.97 17.92 -11.36
CA MET A 92 -11.35 17.55 -11.04
C MET A 92 -11.67 16.10 -11.46
N LYS A 93 -11.17 15.66 -12.62
CA LYS A 93 -11.30 14.27 -13.06
C LYS A 93 -10.58 13.33 -12.09
N THR A 94 -9.36 13.67 -11.68
CA THR A 94 -8.59 12.86 -10.73
C THR A 94 -9.31 12.77 -9.37
N VAL A 95 -9.81 13.90 -8.86
CA VAL A 95 -10.60 13.95 -7.63
C VAL A 95 -11.84 13.06 -7.71
N ARG A 96 -12.61 13.18 -8.80
CA ARG A 96 -13.79 12.32 -9.01
C ARG A 96 -13.41 10.83 -9.02
N ASP A 97 -12.31 10.51 -9.66
CA ASP A 97 -11.80 9.15 -9.76
C ASP A 97 -11.39 8.61 -8.39
N ASP A 98 -10.75 9.43 -7.56
CA ASP A 98 -10.36 9.09 -6.19
C ASP A 98 -11.62 8.93 -5.30
N MET A 99 -12.59 9.82 -5.41
CA MET A 99 -13.86 9.73 -4.67
C MET A 99 -14.67 8.48 -5.05
N LEU A 100 -14.70 8.09 -6.32
CA LEU A 100 -15.34 6.86 -6.77
C LEU A 100 -14.63 5.62 -6.22
N ALA A 101 -13.29 5.61 -6.19
CA ALA A 101 -12.52 4.51 -5.63
C ALA A 101 -12.74 4.40 -4.10
N ARG A 102 -12.75 5.54 -3.40
CA ARG A 102 -13.05 5.62 -1.96
C ARG A 102 -14.45 5.07 -1.64
N ASP A 103 -15.47 5.52 -2.37
CA ASP A 103 -16.86 5.06 -2.21
C ASP A 103 -16.98 3.55 -2.44
N GLU A 104 -16.38 3.04 -3.51
CA GLU A 104 -16.39 1.60 -3.81
C GLU A 104 -15.82 0.78 -2.65
N ILE A 105 -14.67 1.17 -2.11
CA ILE A 105 -13.99 0.46 -1.03
C ILE A 105 -14.84 0.51 0.26
N VAL A 106 -15.28 1.69 0.67
CA VAL A 106 -16.09 1.85 1.89
C VAL A 106 -17.36 1.02 1.83
N ARG A 107 -18.01 0.94 0.65
CA ARG A 107 -19.25 0.19 0.46
C ARG A 107 -19.05 -1.32 0.39
N THR A 108 -17.95 -1.78 -0.21
CA THR A 108 -17.77 -3.22 -0.51
C THR A 108 -16.96 -3.96 0.55
N ILE A 109 -16.10 -3.26 1.30
CA ILE A 109 -15.28 -3.82 2.39
C ILE A 109 -15.29 -2.92 3.64
N PRO A 110 -16.48 -2.58 4.19
CA PRO A 110 -16.59 -1.65 5.32
C PRO A 110 -15.76 -2.09 6.53
N ASN A 111 -15.60 -3.39 6.76
CA ASN A 111 -14.83 -3.96 7.86
C ASN A 111 -13.29 -3.82 7.70
N ARG A 112 -12.82 -3.26 6.57
CA ARG A 112 -11.38 -3.04 6.28
C ARG A 112 -11.01 -1.58 6.32
N VAL A 113 -11.95 -0.71 6.63
CA VAL A 113 -11.73 0.73 6.68
C VAL A 113 -12.35 1.32 7.94
N LYS A 114 -11.66 2.26 8.56
CA LYS A 114 -12.14 3.01 9.74
C LYS A 114 -12.37 4.46 9.35
N PRO A 115 -13.56 5.04 9.64
CA PRO A 115 -13.77 6.47 9.50
C PRO A 115 -12.97 7.22 10.56
N ILE A 116 -12.43 8.38 10.20
CA ILE A 116 -11.76 9.31 11.12
C ILE A 116 -12.29 10.71 10.91
N ASN A 117 -12.31 11.50 11.98
CA ASN A 117 -12.51 12.94 11.91
C ASN A 117 -11.18 13.59 11.54
N PHE A 118 -11.08 14.09 10.32
CA PHE A 118 -9.84 14.67 9.82
C PHE A 118 -9.91 16.18 9.87
N CYS A 119 -9.04 16.83 10.64
CA CYS A 119 -9.05 18.25 10.80
C CYS A 119 -7.86 18.93 10.14
N LEU A 120 -8.15 20.03 9.45
CA LEU A 120 -7.18 20.90 8.80
C LEU A 120 -7.28 22.28 9.45
N PRO A 121 -6.27 22.72 10.22
CA PRO A 121 -6.22 24.08 10.74
C PRO A 121 -6.02 25.08 9.61
N ILE A 122 -6.63 26.25 9.74
CA ILE A 122 -6.52 27.37 8.79
C ILE A 122 -5.97 28.57 9.55
N TYR A 123 -4.71 28.91 9.27
CA TYR A 123 -4.04 30.04 9.91
C TYR A 123 -4.15 31.32 9.08
N SER A 124 -3.93 32.48 9.70
CA SER A 124 -3.97 33.77 9.01
C SER A 124 -2.83 33.96 8.01
N ASP A 125 -1.75 33.22 8.16
CA ASP A 125 -0.56 33.23 7.30
C ASP A 125 -0.51 32.03 6.33
N ASP A 126 -1.56 31.22 6.29
CA ASP A 126 -1.69 30.10 5.33
C ASP A 126 -2.03 30.61 3.91
N GLN A 127 -1.75 29.76 2.93
CA GLN A 127 -2.09 29.97 1.52
C GLN A 127 -3.61 29.96 1.24
N TYR A 128 -4.41 29.42 2.17
CA TYR A 128 -5.86 29.24 2.03
C TYR A 128 -6.61 30.05 3.07
N SER A 129 -7.59 30.80 2.60
CA SER A 129 -8.58 31.44 3.47
C SER A 129 -9.75 30.48 3.81
N PRO A 130 -10.50 30.74 4.89
CA PRO A 130 -11.65 29.92 5.26
C PRO A 130 -12.67 29.72 4.13
N TRP A 131 -12.99 30.77 3.36
CA TRP A 131 -13.96 30.68 2.26
C TRP A 131 -13.45 29.86 1.05
N GLN A 132 -12.14 29.85 0.79
CA GLN A 132 -11.55 29.00 -0.26
C GLN A 132 -11.67 27.52 0.11
N MET A 133 -11.53 27.19 1.39
CA MET A 133 -11.75 25.84 1.88
C MET A 133 -13.21 25.42 1.72
N ASP A 134 -14.17 26.31 2.10
CA ASP A 134 -15.60 26.06 1.88
C ASP A 134 -15.90 25.81 0.38
N ALA A 135 -15.33 26.59 -0.51
CA ALA A 135 -15.50 26.43 -1.96
C ALA A 135 -14.89 25.11 -2.48
N ALA A 136 -13.70 24.73 -1.99
CA ALA A 136 -13.07 23.48 -2.36
C ALA A 136 -13.91 22.26 -1.94
N PHE A 137 -14.46 22.26 -0.72
CA PHE A 137 -15.34 21.20 -0.25
C PHE A 137 -16.70 21.20 -0.95
N ALA A 138 -17.24 22.35 -1.32
CA ALA A 138 -18.42 22.41 -2.18
C ALA A 138 -18.17 21.77 -3.56
N ALA A 139 -17.03 22.03 -4.17
CA ALA A 139 -16.64 21.39 -5.42
C ALA A 139 -16.44 19.87 -5.27
N LEU A 140 -15.81 19.42 -4.17
CA LEU A 140 -15.69 18.00 -3.83
C LEU A 140 -17.07 17.33 -3.73
N ARG A 141 -18.02 17.94 -3.05
CA ARG A 141 -19.40 17.42 -2.90
C ARG A 141 -20.12 17.26 -4.24
N LEU A 142 -19.93 18.20 -5.17
CA LEU A 142 -20.52 18.14 -6.53
C LEU A 142 -19.95 16.99 -7.37
N THR A 143 -18.71 16.60 -7.11
CA THR A 143 -18.04 15.49 -7.83
C THR A 143 -18.14 14.16 -7.12
N SER A 144 -18.60 14.18 -5.86
CA SER A 144 -18.68 13.01 -5.00
C SER A 144 -19.88 12.12 -5.34
N PRO A 145 -19.70 10.80 -5.41
CA PRO A 145 -20.82 9.87 -5.32
C PRO A 145 -21.45 9.93 -3.92
N THR A 146 -22.67 9.44 -3.80
CA THR A 146 -23.50 9.59 -2.58
C THR A 146 -23.14 8.64 -1.43
N GLY A 147 -22.24 7.65 -1.65
CA GLY A 147 -22.06 6.52 -0.73
C GLY A 147 -21.10 6.75 0.44
N ALA A 148 -20.08 7.60 0.28
CA ALA A 148 -19.09 7.87 1.33
C ALA A 148 -19.04 9.36 1.66
N PRO A 149 -19.87 9.83 2.63
CA PRO A 149 -20.01 11.25 2.93
C PRO A 149 -18.70 11.87 3.43
N LEU A 150 -18.51 13.15 3.10
CA LEU A 150 -17.39 13.94 3.60
C LEU A 150 -17.67 14.56 4.97
N ASP A 151 -18.93 14.74 5.34
CA ASP A 151 -19.39 15.35 6.59
C ASP A 151 -18.66 16.65 6.95
N TYR A 152 -18.39 17.45 5.93
CA TYR A 152 -17.60 18.66 6.07
C TYR A 152 -18.28 19.70 6.95
N ARG A 153 -17.53 20.22 7.92
CA ARG A 153 -17.87 21.38 8.76
C ARG A 153 -16.66 22.26 8.97
N ARG A 154 -16.85 23.57 8.93
CA ARG A 154 -15.82 24.52 9.34
C ARG A 154 -16.19 25.11 10.71
N TYR A 155 -15.25 25.04 11.63
CA TYR A 155 -15.36 25.64 12.96
C TYR A 155 -14.67 27.00 12.97
N SER A 156 -15.38 28.04 13.43
CA SER A 156 -14.85 29.40 13.57
C SER A 156 -14.02 29.52 14.85
N PRO A 157 -13.25 30.60 15.04
CA PRO A 157 -12.48 30.83 16.27
C PRO A 157 -13.30 30.70 17.55
N GLN A 158 -14.60 31.05 17.53
CA GLN A 158 -15.50 30.97 18.68
C GLN A 158 -15.97 29.55 19.00
N SER A 159 -15.86 28.62 18.07
CA SER A 159 -16.32 27.22 18.22
C SER A 159 -15.17 26.21 18.17
N LEU A 160 -13.92 26.63 18.32
CA LEU A 160 -12.76 25.73 18.32
C LEU A 160 -12.76 24.74 19.48
N SER A 161 -13.40 25.09 20.61
CA SER A 161 -13.57 24.18 21.77
C SER A 161 -14.33 22.91 21.44
N ASP A 162 -15.12 22.90 20.37
CA ASP A 162 -15.88 21.72 19.92
C ASP A 162 -15.00 20.68 19.21
N VAL A 163 -13.74 21.02 18.90
CA VAL A 163 -12.77 20.15 18.24
C VAL A 163 -11.63 19.83 19.22
N PRO A 164 -11.58 18.62 19.80
CA PRO A 164 -10.71 18.28 20.94
C PRO A 164 -9.22 18.51 20.70
N VAL A 165 -8.75 18.39 19.45
CA VAL A 165 -7.33 18.50 19.09
C VAL A 165 -6.88 19.94 18.84
N THR A 166 -7.78 20.91 18.81
CA THR A 166 -7.41 22.31 18.54
C THR A 166 -6.47 22.93 19.58
N PRO A 167 -6.59 22.64 20.91
CA PRO A 167 -5.67 23.19 21.92
C PRO A 167 -4.21 22.77 21.72
N TRP A 168 -3.96 21.70 20.95
CA TRP A 168 -2.63 21.18 20.67
C TRP A 168 -1.97 21.82 19.44
N MET A 169 -2.75 22.52 18.61
CA MET A 169 -2.26 23.16 17.38
C MET A 169 -1.39 24.38 17.69
N ARG A 170 -0.46 24.70 16.76
CA ARG A 170 0.44 25.85 16.85
C ARG A 170 -0.33 27.19 16.78
N ASP A 171 0.30 28.27 17.13
CA ASP A 171 -0.10 29.66 16.83
C ASP A 171 -1.61 29.93 17.03
N GLN A 172 -2.11 29.68 18.23
CA GLN A 172 -3.54 29.79 18.58
C GLN A 172 -4.14 31.17 18.23
N ASP A 173 -3.36 32.24 18.33
CA ASP A 173 -3.72 33.61 17.98
C ASP A 173 -3.89 33.84 16.47
N LYS A 174 -3.21 33.03 15.66
CA LYS A 174 -3.31 33.05 14.20
C LYS A 174 -4.38 32.11 13.66
N LEU A 175 -4.94 31.21 14.46
CA LEU A 175 -5.92 30.23 14.02
C LEU A 175 -7.25 30.89 13.66
N ARG A 176 -7.61 30.87 12.37
CA ARG A 176 -8.84 31.48 11.81
C ARG A 176 -10.00 30.50 11.72
N GLY A 177 -9.76 29.24 11.99
CA GLY A 177 -10.75 28.18 12.00
C GLY A 177 -10.12 26.83 11.72
N VAL A 178 -10.95 25.79 11.81
CA VAL A 178 -10.58 24.40 11.50
C VAL A 178 -11.62 23.81 10.56
N ALA A 179 -11.17 23.27 9.45
CA ALA A 179 -11.97 22.47 8.55
C ALA A 179 -11.97 21.01 9.05
N VAL A 180 -13.11 20.47 9.40
CA VAL A 180 -13.28 19.07 9.82
C VAL A 180 -14.07 18.33 8.75
N PHE A 181 -13.58 17.17 8.35
CA PHE A 181 -14.22 16.31 7.36
C PHE A 181 -13.91 14.84 7.62
N ARG A 182 -14.74 13.97 7.06
CA ARG A 182 -14.56 12.53 7.21
C ARG A 182 -13.61 11.99 6.17
N GLU A 183 -12.52 11.37 6.65
CA GLU A 183 -11.66 10.50 5.86
C GLU A 183 -11.78 9.05 6.34
N TYR A 184 -11.11 8.14 5.64
CA TYR A 184 -11.06 6.74 6.03
C TYR A 184 -9.62 6.25 6.01
N LEU A 185 -9.30 5.34 6.92
CA LEU A 185 -8.04 4.62 6.95
C LEU A 185 -8.26 3.17 6.58
N PHE A 186 -7.39 2.61 5.78
CA PHE A 186 -7.26 1.18 5.67
C PHE A 186 -6.76 0.61 7.00
N ASP A 187 -7.56 -0.21 7.64
CA ASP A 187 -7.11 -0.87 8.86
C ASP A 187 -6.00 -1.88 8.56
N TRP A 188 -6.15 -2.59 7.43
CA TRP A 188 -5.23 -3.67 7.09
C TRP A 188 -5.05 -3.86 5.57
N PRO A 189 -4.28 -3.01 4.89
CA PRO A 189 -4.10 -3.11 3.43
C PRO A 189 -3.42 -4.40 2.98
N GLU A 190 -2.54 -4.97 3.80
CA GLU A 190 -1.92 -6.27 3.55
C GLU A 190 -2.97 -7.38 3.45
N ARG A 191 -3.96 -7.36 4.34
CA ARG A 191 -5.06 -8.34 4.34
C ARG A 191 -5.93 -8.21 3.09
N ILE A 192 -6.20 -6.99 2.63
CA ILE A 192 -6.95 -6.75 1.39
C ILE A 192 -6.22 -7.37 0.19
N ALA A 193 -4.90 -7.24 0.13
CA ALA A 193 -4.10 -7.88 -0.91
C ALA A 193 -4.13 -9.42 -0.80
N LEU A 194 -3.97 -9.96 0.40
CA LEU A 194 -4.03 -11.42 0.64
C LEU A 194 -5.40 -11.98 0.27
N ASP A 195 -6.49 -11.33 0.70
CA ASP A 195 -7.86 -11.75 0.34
C ASP A 195 -8.04 -11.82 -1.18
N ALA A 196 -7.55 -10.82 -1.93
CA ALA A 196 -7.61 -10.82 -3.38
C ALA A 196 -6.74 -11.91 -4.04
N ILE A 197 -5.54 -12.20 -3.46
CA ILE A 197 -4.66 -13.28 -3.94
C ILE A 197 -5.33 -14.64 -3.76
N PHE A 198 -5.85 -14.92 -2.57
CA PHE A 198 -6.47 -16.22 -2.30
C PHE A 198 -7.82 -16.39 -3.00
N ASP A 199 -8.56 -15.31 -3.24
CA ASP A 199 -9.73 -15.35 -4.11
C ASP A 199 -9.33 -15.66 -5.57
N SER A 200 -8.24 -15.07 -6.08
CA SER A 200 -7.71 -15.42 -7.40
C SER A 200 -7.30 -16.89 -7.49
N GLN A 201 -6.68 -17.44 -6.43
CA GLN A 201 -6.30 -18.85 -6.34
C GLN A 201 -7.53 -19.76 -6.34
N ARG A 202 -8.58 -19.39 -5.61
CA ARG A 202 -9.88 -20.09 -5.61
C ARG A 202 -10.47 -20.16 -7.02
N MET A 203 -10.27 -19.13 -7.84
CA MET A 203 -10.69 -19.07 -9.24
C MET A 203 -9.69 -19.71 -10.22
N GLY A 204 -8.66 -20.40 -9.72
CA GLY A 204 -7.70 -21.18 -10.51
C GLY A 204 -6.39 -20.48 -10.86
N ALA A 205 -6.10 -19.31 -10.30
CA ALA A 205 -4.78 -18.69 -10.47
C ALA A 205 -3.68 -19.50 -9.76
N ILE A 206 -2.51 -19.55 -10.36
CA ILE A 206 -1.29 -20.05 -9.74
C ILE A 206 -0.63 -18.87 -9.01
N VAL A 207 -0.49 -18.96 -7.68
CA VAL A 207 0.12 -17.90 -6.88
C VAL A 207 1.35 -18.42 -6.14
N ARG A 208 2.46 -17.67 -6.19
CA ARG A 208 3.73 -18.05 -5.54
C ARG A 208 4.41 -16.82 -4.95
N ASN A 209 4.62 -16.83 -3.63
CA ASN A 209 5.53 -15.91 -2.97
C ASN A 209 6.95 -16.52 -2.93
N TYR A 210 7.93 -15.74 -2.52
CA TYR A 210 9.33 -16.13 -2.47
C TYR A 210 9.83 -16.77 -3.77
N THR A 211 9.32 -16.25 -4.89
CA THR A 211 9.61 -16.74 -6.23
C THR A 211 10.06 -15.59 -7.11
N GLN A 212 11.33 -15.57 -7.45
CA GLN A 212 11.95 -14.55 -8.28
C GLN A 212 11.91 -14.92 -9.74
N VAL A 213 11.60 -13.94 -10.61
CA VAL A 213 11.83 -14.03 -12.05
C VAL A 213 13.29 -13.66 -12.31
N VAL A 214 14.12 -14.64 -12.65
CA VAL A 214 15.55 -14.45 -12.92
C VAL A 214 15.86 -14.29 -14.41
N GLY A 215 14.96 -14.71 -15.28
CA GLY A 215 15.07 -14.54 -16.74
C GLY A 215 13.70 -14.29 -17.35
N LEU A 216 13.67 -13.44 -18.38
CA LEU A 216 12.43 -13.05 -19.07
C LEU A 216 12.75 -12.71 -20.52
N LYS A 217 12.36 -13.57 -21.46
CA LYS A 217 12.71 -13.44 -22.88
C LYS A 217 11.59 -13.91 -23.79
N GLN A 218 11.51 -13.33 -24.97
CA GLN A 218 10.80 -13.91 -26.11
C GLN A 218 11.81 -14.67 -27.00
N GLN A 219 11.43 -15.84 -27.45
CA GLN A 219 12.25 -16.60 -28.39
C GLN A 219 11.95 -16.19 -29.83
N LYS A 220 12.92 -16.23 -30.70
CA LYS A 220 12.73 -15.92 -32.11
C LYS A 220 11.71 -16.88 -32.73
N GLY A 221 10.63 -16.34 -33.29
CA GLY A 221 9.54 -17.13 -33.87
C GLY A 221 8.47 -17.57 -32.86
N ASP A 222 8.59 -17.23 -31.56
CA ASP A 222 7.57 -17.46 -30.55
C ASP A 222 7.10 -16.11 -29.97
N ALA A 223 5.82 -15.81 -30.09
CA ALA A 223 5.24 -14.57 -29.56
C ALA A 223 5.09 -14.58 -28.02
N ARG A 224 5.26 -15.75 -27.39
CA ARG A 224 5.10 -15.92 -25.94
C ARG A 224 6.34 -15.46 -25.18
N TRP A 225 6.11 -15.07 -23.95
CA TRP A 225 7.14 -14.79 -22.97
C TRP A 225 7.57 -16.07 -22.26
N HIS A 226 8.87 -16.31 -22.18
CA HIS A 226 9.48 -17.40 -21.41
C HIS A 226 10.04 -16.82 -20.12
N LEU A 227 9.45 -17.22 -18.99
CA LEU A 227 9.87 -16.81 -17.65
C LEU A 227 10.71 -17.93 -17.03
N THR A 228 11.85 -17.57 -16.46
CA THR A 228 12.65 -18.47 -15.62
C THR A 228 12.44 -18.06 -14.17
N LEU A 229 11.91 -18.97 -13.37
CA LEU A 229 11.53 -18.76 -11.97
C LEU A 229 12.51 -19.50 -11.05
N GLN A 230 12.89 -18.87 -9.93
CA GLN A 230 13.71 -19.50 -8.88
C GLN A 230 13.15 -19.16 -7.49
N PRO A 231 13.24 -20.08 -6.51
CA PRO A 231 12.98 -19.76 -5.11
C PRO A 231 14.01 -18.78 -4.56
N THR A 232 13.59 -17.82 -3.73
CA THR A 232 14.53 -16.83 -3.16
C THR A 232 15.25 -17.31 -1.90
N HIS A 233 14.74 -18.37 -1.23
CA HIS A 233 15.29 -18.88 0.03
C HIS A 233 16.12 -20.17 -0.09
N GLU A 234 16.13 -20.80 -1.25
CA GLU A 234 16.82 -22.06 -1.49
C GLU A 234 17.98 -21.82 -2.47
N ASN A 235 19.17 -21.58 -1.94
CA ASN A 235 20.37 -21.41 -2.77
C ASN A 235 20.68 -22.71 -3.55
N GLY A 236 20.84 -22.59 -4.87
CA GLY A 236 21.23 -23.71 -5.75
C GLY A 236 20.09 -24.60 -6.22
N SER A 237 18.82 -24.21 -6.00
CA SER A 237 17.68 -24.93 -6.55
C SER A 237 17.55 -24.74 -8.06
N ASP A 238 17.02 -25.77 -8.74
CA ASP A 238 16.78 -25.75 -10.18
C ASP A 238 15.76 -24.63 -10.54
N SER A 239 15.98 -24.04 -11.70
CA SER A 239 15.07 -23.05 -12.24
C SER A 239 13.91 -23.73 -12.98
N THR A 240 12.72 -23.18 -12.82
CA THR A 240 11.49 -23.63 -13.49
C THR A 240 11.15 -22.69 -14.64
N ARG A 241 10.70 -23.23 -15.78
CA ARG A 241 10.31 -22.46 -16.94
C ARG A 241 8.80 -22.45 -17.11
N VAL A 242 8.26 -21.24 -17.27
CA VAL A 242 6.84 -21.02 -17.55
C VAL A 242 6.71 -20.12 -18.76
N THR A 243 5.67 -20.33 -19.56
CA THR A 243 5.37 -19.45 -20.70
C THR A 243 4.08 -18.66 -20.47
N ALA A 244 4.04 -17.43 -21.00
CA ALA A 244 2.85 -16.57 -20.92
C ALA A 244 2.64 -15.78 -22.23
N ASP A 245 1.38 -15.55 -22.60
CA ASP A 245 1.07 -14.71 -23.77
C ASP A 245 1.27 -13.22 -23.45
N ILE A 246 0.96 -12.82 -22.21
CA ILE A 246 1.09 -11.42 -21.74
C ILE A 246 1.83 -11.41 -20.40
N VAL A 247 2.75 -10.45 -20.23
CA VAL A 247 3.39 -10.15 -18.96
C VAL A 247 2.91 -8.82 -18.41
N LEU A 248 2.47 -8.82 -17.17
CA LEU A 248 2.15 -7.62 -16.40
C LEU A 248 3.19 -7.40 -15.33
N ASN A 249 4.02 -6.40 -15.50
CA ASN A 249 5.02 -5.97 -14.53
C ASN A 249 4.37 -5.01 -13.52
N LEU A 250 4.02 -5.55 -12.36
CA LEU A 250 3.39 -4.83 -11.24
C LEU A 250 4.32 -4.84 -10.01
N ALA A 251 5.63 -4.90 -10.25
CA ALA A 251 6.67 -5.02 -9.24
C ALA A 251 6.91 -3.73 -8.44
N GLY A 252 6.01 -2.72 -8.54
CA GLY A 252 6.12 -1.49 -7.76
C GLY A 252 7.41 -0.73 -8.07
N ALA A 253 8.22 -0.46 -7.06
CA ALA A 253 9.46 0.29 -7.25
C ALA A 253 10.57 -0.50 -7.98
N TRP A 254 10.40 -1.81 -8.16
CA TRP A 254 11.33 -2.68 -8.90
C TRP A 254 10.96 -2.88 -10.38
N VAL A 255 10.01 -2.11 -10.93
CA VAL A 255 9.55 -2.31 -12.32
C VAL A 255 10.66 -2.16 -13.36
N ASP A 256 11.59 -1.22 -13.15
CA ASP A 256 12.70 -1.00 -14.09
C ASP A 256 13.75 -2.12 -14.02
N GLU A 257 13.98 -2.70 -12.83
CA GLU A 257 14.83 -3.88 -12.68
C GLU A 257 14.30 -5.07 -13.47
N LEU A 258 12.99 -5.30 -13.45
CA LEU A 258 12.38 -6.37 -14.23
C LEU A 258 12.46 -6.10 -15.73
N ILE A 259 12.32 -4.85 -16.17
CA ILE A 259 12.50 -4.47 -17.57
C ILE A 259 13.94 -4.78 -18.01
N HIS A 260 14.94 -4.43 -17.22
CA HIS A 260 16.35 -4.71 -17.53
C HIS A 260 16.64 -6.23 -17.66
N LYS A 261 15.94 -7.09 -16.92
CA LYS A 261 16.08 -8.56 -17.05
C LYS A 261 15.64 -9.10 -18.43
N THR A 262 14.89 -8.32 -19.21
CA THR A 262 14.57 -8.67 -20.60
C THR A 262 15.72 -8.40 -21.57
N GLY A 263 16.76 -7.68 -21.13
CA GLY A 263 17.84 -7.16 -21.99
C GLY A 263 17.47 -5.86 -22.72
N SER A 264 16.31 -5.26 -22.43
CA SER A 264 15.91 -3.97 -23.02
C SER A 264 16.63 -2.79 -22.36
N ASN A 265 16.97 -1.80 -23.17
CA ASN A 265 17.49 -0.51 -22.75
C ASN A 265 16.36 0.56 -22.68
N ALA A 266 15.13 0.16 -22.41
CA ALA A 266 14.02 1.09 -22.27
C ALA A 266 14.31 2.16 -21.21
N ALA A 267 13.89 3.39 -21.47
CA ALA A 267 14.03 4.48 -20.51
C ALA A 267 13.29 4.15 -19.21
N PRO A 268 13.79 4.60 -18.05
CA PRO A 268 13.16 4.36 -16.76
C PRO A 268 11.67 4.78 -16.75
N LYS A 269 10.84 3.97 -16.13
CA LYS A 269 9.39 4.21 -15.99
C LYS A 269 9.03 4.67 -14.58
N CYS A 270 9.88 4.39 -13.59
CA CYS A 270 9.63 4.62 -12.17
C CYS A 270 10.63 5.60 -11.57
N THR A 271 10.13 6.52 -10.74
CA THR A 271 10.95 7.34 -9.82
C THR A 271 10.61 6.92 -8.39
N GLY A 272 11.60 6.43 -7.65
CA GLY A 272 11.43 6.06 -6.24
C GLY A 272 11.33 7.30 -5.36
N MET A 273 10.30 7.37 -4.53
CA MET A 273 10.13 8.44 -3.54
C MET A 273 9.97 7.84 -2.15
N LYS A 274 10.99 8.01 -1.31
CA LYS A 274 10.97 7.54 0.08
C LYS A 274 10.08 8.44 0.93
N GLY A 275 9.28 7.82 1.80
CA GLY A 275 8.55 8.47 2.87
C GLY A 275 8.69 7.69 4.15
N ILE A 276 8.83 8.39 5.29
CA ILE A 276 8.88 7.77 6.61
C ILE A 276 7.66 8.14 7.45
N HIS A 277 7.40 7.33 8.46
CA HIS A 277 6.43 7.60 9.51
C HIS A 277 7.05 7.23 10.86
N ILE A 278 6.64 7.95 11.91
CA ILE A 278 6.92 7.62 13.31
C ILE A 278 5.62 7.29 14.03
N ALA A 279 5.63 6.24 14.85
CA ALA A 279 4.49 5.82 15.66
C ALA A 279 4.64 6.32 17.09
N LEU A 280 3.56 6.86 17.66
CA LEU A 280 3.54 7.55 18.96
C LEU A 280 2.28 7.15 19.73
N ARG A 281 2.29 7.28 21.05
CA ARG A 281 1.07 7.36 21.86
C ARG A 281 0.74 8.84 22.07
N LEU A 282 -0.46 9.23 21.69
CA LEU A 282 -0.95 10.59 21.90
C LEU A 282 -2.06 10.60 22.96
N PRO A 283 -2.39 11.78 23.52
CA PRO A 283 -3.50 11.96 24.44
C PRO A 283 -4.85 11.52 23.87
N ASP A 284 -5.79 11.18 24.77
CA ASP A 284 -7.11 10.64 24.40
C ASP A 284 -7.92 11.57 23.49
N GLU A 285 -7.67 12.87 23.54
CA GLU A 285 -8.30 13.87 22.67
C GLU A 285 -8.04 13.61 21.18
N PHE A 286 -6.97 12.86 20.84
CA PHE A 286 -6.66 12.46 19.48
C PHE A 286 -7.35 11.16 19.05
N THR A 287 -8.02 10.44 19.93
CA THR A 287 -8.77 9.23 19.57
C THR A 287 -9.77 9.56 18.47
N ASP A 288 -9.78 8.81 17.37
CA ASP A 288 -10.60 9.04 16.17
C ASP A 288 -10.37 10.37 15.43
N TRP A 289 -9.38 11.17 15.83
CA TRP A 289 -9.03 12.43 15.18
C TRP A 289 -7.70 12.34 14.43
N GLY A 290 -7.74 12.66 13.14
CA GLY A 290 -6.56 12.89 12.34
C GLY A 290 -6.30 14.38 12.17
N VAL A 291 -5.04 14.79 12.16
CA VAL A 291 -4.64 16.17 11.85
C VAL A 291 -3.91 16.17 10.51
N PHE A 292 -4.40 16.99 9.60
CA PHE A 292 -3.74 17.32 8.34
C PHE A 292 -3.17 18.74 8.44
N THR A 293 -1.88 18.88 8.24
CA THR A 293 -1.22 20.19 8.22
C THR A 293 -0.10 20.19 7.18
N TYR A 294 0.68 21.26 7.14
CA TYR A 294 1.83 21.37 6.25
C TYR A 294 3.12 21.46 7.06
N ASN A 295 4.14 20.73 6.62
CA ASN A 295 5.48 20.82 7.19
C ASN A 295 6.18 22.14 6.80
N SER A 296 7.38 22.37 7.32
CA SER A 296 8.18 23.58 7.04
C SER A 296 8.55 23.77 5.56
N LEU A 297 8.47 22.70 4.78
CA LEU A 297 8.70 22.71 3.33
C LEU A 297 7.42 22.96 2.51
N GLY A 298 6.27 23.17 3.18
CA GLY A 298 4.97 23.33 2.53
C GLY A 298 4.38 22.01 1.99
N GLU A 299 4.90 20.87 2.43
CA GLU A 299 4.38 19.56 2.04
C GLU A 299 3.38 19.04 3.08
N PRO A 300 2.40 18.20 2.67
CA PRO A 300 1.44 17.59 3.59
C PRO A 300 2.09 16.78 4.71
N LEU A 301 1.70 17.05 5.94
CA LEU A 301 2.03 16.30 7.14
C LEU A 301 0.74 15.79 7.77
N TYR A 302 0.70 14.50 8.07
CA TYR A 302 -0.45 13.84 8.66
C TYR A 302 -0.10 13.29 10.04
N CYS A 303 -1.00 13.51 11.02
CA CYS A 303 -1.02 12.78 12.29
C CYS A 303 -2.31 11.98 12.32
N LEU A 304 -2.23 10.66 12.35
CA LEU A 304 -3.36 9.76 12.11
C LEU A 304 -3.51 8.72 13.20
N PRO A 305 -4.73 8.48 13.74
CA PRO A 305 -4.99 7.42 14.71
C PRO A 305 -4.93 6.05 14.03
N PHE A 306 -4.35 5.06 14.70
CA PHE A 306 -4.23 3.71 14.17
C PHE A 306 -4.03 2.70 15.29
N ARG A 307 -4.98 1.78 15.53
CA ARG A 307 -4.87 0.67 16.48
C ARG A 307 -4.36 1.08 17.87
N GLY A 308 -4.97 2.09 18.48
CA GLY A 308 -4.59 2.58 19.80
C GLY A 308 -3.29 3.36 19.88
N ILE A 309 -2.66 3.66 18.72
CA ILE A 309 -1.52 4.56 18.58
C ILE A 309 -1.83 5.63 17.54
N HIS A 310 -0.89 6.52 17.33
CA HIS A 310 -0.91 7.50 16.25
C HIS A 310 0.38 7.40 15.45
N TYR A 311 0.33 7.73 14.18
CA TYR A 311 1.54 7.89 13.40
C TYR A 311 1.58 9.24 12.72
N VAL A 312 2.79 9.81 12.66
CA VAL A 312 3.05 11.07 11.98
C VAL A 312 3.92 10.81 10.76
N GLY A 313 3.59 11.42 9.66
CA GLY A 313 4.30 11.31 8.38
C GLY A 313 3.62 12.17 7.32
N LEU A 314 4.17 12.27 6.12
CA LEU A 314 5.34 11.54 5.62
C LEU A 314 6.43 12.52 5.19
N THR A 315 7.65 12.04 5.06
CA THR A 315 8.70 12.74 4.30
C THR A 315 8.53 12.49 2.80
N ARG A 316 9.27 13.25 1.99
CA ARG A 316 9.28 13.09 0.54
C ARG A 316 10.68 13.29 0.00
N THR A 317 11.45 12.20 -0.04
CA THR A 317 12.86 12.22 -0.43
C THR A 317 13.09 11.32 -1.65
N PRO A 318 13.71 11.82 -2.74
CA PRO A 318 14.13 10.96 -3.85
C PRO A 318 15.00 9.81 -3.35
N PHE A 319 14.76 8.60 -3.84
CA PHE A 319 15.44 7.41 -3.37
C PHE A 319 15.87 6.51 -4.53
N ALA A 320 17.18 6.28 -4.62
CA ALA A 320 17.81 5.40 -5.60
C ALA A 320 18.61 4.26 -4.96
N GLY A 321 18.45 4.04 -3.64
CA GLY A 321 19.15 2.97 -2.91
C GLY A 321 18.43 1.63 -2.98
N ASP A 322 18.92 0.67 -2.17
CA ASP A 322 18.25 -0.63 -2.01
C ASP A 322 16.87 -0.48 -1.36
N ILE A 323 15.85 -0.79 -2.13
CA ILE A 323 14.46 -0.68 -1.71
C ILE A 323 14.10 -1.77 -0.69
N THR A 324 14.76 -2.93 -0.75
CA THR A 324 14.49 -4.08 0.12
C THR A 324 14.78 -3.75 1.58
N GLY A 325 15.89 -3.06 1.84
CA GLY A 325 16.34 -2.66 3.17
C GLY A 325 15.97 -1.24 3.58
N VAL A 326 15.01 -0.58 2.90
CA VAL A 326 14.68 0.82 3.19
C VAL A 326 14.18 1.00 4.62
N THR A 327 14.81 1.93 5.35
CA THR A 327 14.52 2.28 6.75
C THR A 327 14.46 3.79 6.93
N ALA A 328 13.85 4.26 8.02
CA ALA A 328 13.99 5.64 8.45
C ALA A 328 15.43 5.86 8.99
N SER A 329 16.10 6.92 8.58
CA SER A 329 17.36 7.34 9.16
C SER A 329 17.13 8.15 10.43
N ASP A 330 18.16 8.25 11.29
CA ASP A 330 18.08 9.05 12.51
C ASP A 330 17.77 10.52 12.20
N GLN A 331 18.36 11.06 11.14
CA GLN A 331 18.10 12.43 10.70
C GLN A 331 16.64 12.63 10.26
N GLU A 332 16.04 11.66 9.55
CA GLU A 332 14.64 11.73 9.15
C GLU A 332 13.69 11.62 10.35
N ILE A 333 14.06 10.80 11.36
CA ILE A 333 13.29 10.67 12.60
C ILE A 333 13.36 11.99 13.39
N ASP A 334 14.55 12.57 13.58
CA ASP A 334 14.73 13.84 14.27
C ASP A 334 14.00 14.99 13.58
N TRP A 335 14.05 15.02 12.25
CA TRP A 335 13.30 15.99 11.46
C TRP A 335 11.79 15.82 11.65
N MET A 336 11.28 14.58 11.66
CA MET A 336 9.86 14.30 11.87
C MET A 336 9.40 14.70 13.27
N ILE A 337 10.24 14.49 14.31
CA ILE A 337 9.98 14.97 15.67
C ILE A 337 9.89 16.49 15.69
N ALA A 338 10.85 17.18 15.06
CA ALA A 338 10.87 18.64 15.01
C ALA A 338 9.63 19.20 14.30
N GLU A 339 9.21 18.61 13.18
CA GLU A 339 8.01 19.01 12.47
C GLU A 339 6.72 18.70 13.24
N THR A 340 6.67 17.58 13.97
CA THR A 340 5.56 17.26 14.88
C THR A 340 5.43 18.32 15.95
N ASN A 341 6.51 18.67 16.61
CA ASN A 341 6.52 19.69 17.67
C ASN A 341 6.26 21.10 17.12
N ARG A 342 6.68 21.38 15.91
CA ARG A 342 6.33 22.66 15.25
C ARG A 342 4.83 22.79 15.02
N CYS A 343 4.18 21.72 14.59
CA CYS A 343 2.74 21.72 14.26
C CYS A 343 1.85 21.53 15.48
N LEU A 344 2.29 20.74 16.45
CA LEU A 344 1.58 20.35 17.67
C LEU A 344 2.49 20.55 18.90
N PRO A 345 2.83 21.81 19.24
CA PRO A 345 3.93 22.11 20.19
C PRO A 345 3.71 21.60 21.61
N LYS A 346 2.45 21.49 22.05
CA LYS A 346 2.15 20.97 23.40
C LYS A 346 2.40 19.47 23.55
N LEU A 347 2.57 18.72 22.46
CA LEU A 347 2.93 17.30 22.53
C LEU A 347 4.36 17.11 23.06
N ALA A 348 5.26 18.06 22.79
CA ALA A 348 6.66 18.03 23.24
C ALA A 348 7.33 16.67 22.99
N VAL A 349 7.10 16.08 21.82
CA VAL A 349 7.58 14.74 21.42
C VAL A 349 9.10 14.68 21.47
N SER A 350 9.62 13.63 22.07
CA SER A 350 11.04 13.27 22.11
C SER A 350 11.29 11.93 21.41
N ARG A 351 12.55 11.51 21.29
CA ARG A 351 12.87 10.17 20.78
C ARG A 351 12.32 9.04 21.66
N ASP A 352 12.25 9.22 22.95
CA ASP A 352 11.77 8.22 23.90
C ASP A 352 10.27 7.92 23.74
N ASP A 353 9.52 8.86 23.16
CA ASP A 353 8.09 8.69 22.89
C ASP A 353 7.80 7.86 21.64
N ILE A 354 8.83 7.58 20.82
CA ILE A 354 8.67 6.81 19.58
C ILE A 354 8.55 5.33 19.89
N LEU A 355 7.42 4.74 19.54
CA LEU A 355 7.22 3.30 19.64
C LEU A 355 8.02 2.56 18.57
N TYR A 356 7.89 3.01 17.31
CA TYR A 356 8.63 2.51 16.16
C TYR A 356 8.50 3.48 14.97
N SER A 357 9.34 3.29 13.98
CA SER A 357 9.25 4.00 12.69
C SER A 357 9.15 3.00 11.54
N TRP A 358 8.75 3.46 10.36
CA TRP A 358 8.88 2.70 9.12
C TRP A 358 9.11 3.61 7.93
N ALA A 359 9.71 3.05 6.90
CA ALA A 359 9.94 3.71 5.63
C ALA A 359 9.34 2.90 4.48
N GLY A 360 8.88 3.59 3.45
CA GLY A 360 8.42 2.99 2.21
C GLY A 360 8.89 3.79 1.00
N VAL A 361 9.05 3.12 -0.13
CA VAL A 361 9.34 3.78 -1.42
C VAL A 361 8.10 3.74 -2.29
N ASN A 362 7.57 4.92 -2.59
CA ASN A 362 6.42 5.06 -3.49
C ASN A 362 6.92 5.01 -4.94
N PRO A 363 6.39 4.11 -5.80
CA PRO A 363 6.76 3.99 -7.22
C PRO A 363 6.04 5.05 -8.06
N LEU A 364 6.55 6.27 -8.07
CA LEU A 364 5.99 7.34 -8.87
C LEU A 364 6.29 7.13 -10.36
N THR A 365 5.41 7.61 -11.22
CA THR A 365 5.65 7.62 -12.66
C THR A 365 6.78 8.61 -13.00
N CYS A 366 7.80 8.14 -13.70
CA CYS A 366 8.87 8.99 -14.20
C CYS A 366 8.29 10.07 -15.12
N ASP A 367 8.66 11.32 -14.85
CA ASP A 367 8.17 12.50 -15.57
C ASP A 367 9.36 13.40 -15.91
N PRO A 368 9.69 13.58 -17.20
CA PRO A 368 10.81 14.42 -17.61
C PRO A 368 10.71 15.89 -17.15
N GLU A 369 9.49 16.42 -16.98
CA GLU A 369 9.25 17.78 -16.53
C GLU A 369 9.26 17.90 -14.98
N ASN A 370 9.18 16.77 -14.27
CA ASN A 370 9.16 16.75 -12.82
C ASN A 370 10.11 15.66 -12.27
N PRO A 371 11.34 16.02 -11.89
CA PRO A 371 12.31 15.06 -11.35
C PRO A 371 11.84 14.28 -10.11
N LEU A 372 10.88 14.83 -9.38
CA LEU A 372 10.26 14.17 -8.23
C LEU A 372 9.20 13.11 -8.62
N GLY A 373 8.97 12.92 -9.92
CA GLY A 373 7.99 11.99 -10.46
C GLY A 373 6.53 12.45 -10.30
N SER A 374 5.65 11.76 -11.00
CA SER A 374 4.21 12.01 -11.00
C SER A 374 3.45 10.92 -10.27
N ARG A 375 2.39 11.28 -9.54
CA ARG A 375 1.44 10.32 -8.93
C ARG A 375 0.41 9.78 -9.93
N GLU A 376 0.47 10.21 -11.18
CA GLU A 376 -0.44 9.75 -12.23
C GLU A 376 -0.32 8.23 -12.43
N ILE A 377 -1.46 7.55 -12.46
CA ILE A 377 -1.52 6.12 -12.79
C ILE A 377 -1.22 5.94 -14.26
N LYS A 378 -0.11 5.30 -14.60
CA LYS A 378 0.28 5.04 -15.98
C LYS A 378 0.51 3.56 -16.23
N VAL A 379 -0.20 3.04 -17.21
CA VAL A 379 0.06 1.71 -17.77
C VAL A 379 0.88 1.91 -19.03
N HIS A 380 2.16 1.59 -18.94
CA HIS A 380 3.11 1.65 -20.06
C HIS A 380 2.98 0.39 -20.90
N ASP A 381 2.76 0.56 -22.19
CA ASP A 381 2.85 -0.50 -23.19
C ASP A 381 4.25 -0.45 -23.77
N LEU A 382 5.04 -1.49 -23.51
CA LEU A 382 6.45 -1.51 -23.91
C LEU A 382 6.68 -2.07 -25.32
N THR A 383 5.63 -2.19 -26.13
CA THR A 383 5.75 -2.65 -27.53
C THR A 383 6.71 -1.76 -28.34
N SER A 384 6.68 -0.43 -28.13
CA SER A 384 7.61 0.51 -28.75
C SER A 384 9.05 0.38 -28.24
N ASP A 385 9.24 -0.17 -27.04
CA ASP A 385 10.55 -0.46 -26.46
C ASP A 385 11.08 -1.85 -26.88
N GLY A 386 10.42 -2.52 -27.86
CA GLY A 386 10.77 -3.85 -28.35
C GLY A 386 10.25 -5.02 -27.48
N LEU A 387 9.30 -4.75 -26.57
CA LEU A 387 8.75 -5.74 -25.66
C LEU A 387 7.23 -5.88 -25.89
N PRO A 388 6.79 -6.55 -26.97
CA PRO A 388 5.37 -6.71 -27.26
C PRO A 388 4.67 -7.54 -26.18
N ASN A 389 3.42 -7.19 -25.86
CA ASN A 389 2.65 -7.82 -24.80
C ASN A 389 3.27 -7.75 -23.39
N PHE A 390 4.15 -6.79 -23.17
CA PHE A 390 4.70 -6.47 -21.85
C PHE A 390 4.15 -5.13 -21.38
N LEU A 391 3.35 -5.14 -20.30
CA LEU A 391 2.74 -3.95 -19.74
C LEU A 391 3.33 -3.69 -18.35
N THR A 392 3.68 -2.43 -18.07
CA THR A 392 4.21 -2.01 -16.77
C THR A 392 3.32 -0.95 -16.15
N LEU A 393 3.12 -1.03 -14.83
CA LEU A 393 2.34 -0.06 -14.07
C LEU A 393 3.24 0.79 -13.17
N THR A 394 3.03 2.10 -13.20
CA THR A 394 3.63 3.05 -12.25
C THR A 394 2.60 4.04 -11.71
N GLY A 395 2.90 4.63 -10.56
CA GLY A 395 2.06 5.65 -9.93
C GLY A 395 0.76 5.13 -9.29
N GLY A 396 -0.04 6.06 -8.84
CA GLY A 396 -1.34 5.82 -8.24
C GLY A 396 -1.33 5.57 -6.73
N PRO A 397 -2.38 6.02 -6.02
CA PRO A 397 -2.57 5.72 -4.61
C PRO A 397 -3.12 4.29 -4.42
N ILE A 398 -2.83 3.72 -3.24
CA ILE A 398 -3.25 2.35 -2.87
C ILE A 398 -4.76 2.12 -3.06
N MET A 399 -5.60 3.09 -2.79
CA MET A 399 -7.05 2.98 -2.88
C MET A 399 -7.59 2.76 -4.31
N THR A 400 -6.78 3.02 -5.33
CA THR A 400 -7.21 2.87 -6.74
C THR A 400 -6.97 1.48 -7.33
N HIS A 401 -6.52 0.51 -6.52
CA HIS A 401 -6.08 -0.82 -6.97
C HIS A 401 -7.11 -1.56 -7.85
N ARG A 402 -8.40 -1.56 -7.48
CA ARG A 402 -9.45 -2.22 -8.28
C ARG A 402 -9.68 -1.53 -9.61
N ARG A 403 -9.58 -0.21 -9.64
CA ARG A 403 -9.69 0.55 -10.88
C ARG A 403 -8.51 0.27 -11.81
N VAL A 404 -7.29 0.19 -11.25
CA VAL A 404 -6.09 -0.23 -11.99
C VAL A 404 -6.30 -1.63 -12.56
N ALA A 405 -6.78 -2.58 -11.74
CA ALA A 405 -7.07 -3.94 -12.18
C ALA A 405 -8.04 -3.97 -13.37
N ARG A 406 -9.16 -3.26 -13.30
CA ARG A 406 -10.14 -3.18 -14.41
C ARG A 406 -9.54 -2.56 -15.67
N ARG A 407 -8.67 -1.56 -15.57
CA ARG A 407 -7.93 -1.00 -16.72
C ARG A 407 -7.02 -2.03 -17.36
N LEU A 408 -6.28 -2.81 -16.55
CA LEU A 408 -5.41 -3.88 -17.03
C LEU A 408 -6.20 -5.00 -17.68
N VAL A 409 -7.32 -5.44 -17.07
CA VAL A 409 -8.25 -6.41 -17.69
C VAL A 409 -8.71 -5.94 -19.06
N THR A 410 -9.10 -4.67 -19.20
CA THR A 410 -9.52 -4.11 -20.51
C THR A 410 -8.39 -4.18 -21.53
N LYS A 411 -7.15 -3.88 -21.12
CA LYS A 411 -5.98 -3.97 -22.01
C LYS A 411 -5.63 -5.42 -22.38
N VAL A 412 -5.78 -6.35 -21.47
CA VAL A 412 -5.60 -7.78 -21.74
C VAL A 412 -6.69 -8.27 -22.71
N LYS A 413 -7.96 -7.97 -22.45
CA LYS A 413 -9.09 -8.33 -23.32
C LYS A 413 -8.95 -7.83 -24.76
N SER A 414 -8.31 -6.69 -24.97
CA SER A 414 -8.06 -6.17 -26.33
C SER A 414 -6.96 -6.93 -27.09
N ARG A 415 -6.22 -7.84 -26.45
CA ARG A 415 -5.10 -8.59 -27.01
C ARG A 415 -5.32 -10.10 -27.04
N LEU A 416 -6.05 -10.62 -26.08
CA LEU A 416 -6.21 -12.05 -25.84
C LEU A 416 -7.62 -12.36 -25.40
N ALA A 417 -8.22 -13.40 -25.98
CA ALA A 417 -9.48 -13.96 -25.50
C ALA A 417 -9.25 -14.76 -24.21
N ALA A 418 -10.23 -14.76 -23.31
CA ALA A 418 -10.17 -15.56 -22.09
C ALA A 418 -10.30 -17.05 -22.40
N SER A 419 -9.55 -17.88 -21.67
CA SER A 419 -9.50 -19.34 -21.87
C SER A 419 -10.65 -20.08 -21.15
N ASN A 420 -11.23 -19.48 -20.11
CA ASN A 420 -12.25 -20.10 -19.25
C ASN A 420 -13.49 -19.22 -19.12
N THR A 421 -14.54 -19.77 -18.52
CA THR A 421 -15.76 -19.04 -18.19
C THR A 421 -15.50 -17.98 -17.10
N ALA A 422 -16.07 -16.79 -17.29
CA ALA A 422 -15.97 -15.71 -16.33
C ALA A 422 -16.73 -16.04 -15.02
N GLN A 423 -16.18 -15.59 -13.91
CA GLN A 423 -16.73 -15.67 -12.56
C GLN A 423 -16.85 -14.26 -11.96
N CYS A 424 -17.42 -14.14 -10.77
CA CYS A 424 -17.43 -12.88 -10.02
C CYS A 424 -16.31 -12.87 -8.98
N PRO A 425 -15.54 -11.77 -8.87
CA PRO A 425 -14.60 -11.62 -7.78
C PRO A 425 -15.35 -11.49 -6.45
N ASP A 426 -14.86 -12.16 -5.42
CA ASP A 426 -15.36 -12.01 -4.06
C ASP A 426 -14.53 -10.96 -3.32
N TYR A 427 -15.15 -9.84 -3.00
CA TYR A 427 -14.52 -8.79 -2.20
C TYR A 427 -14.76 -8.98 -0.71
N GLN A 428 -15.69 -9.84 -0.33
CA GLN A 428 -15.97 -10.12 1.07
C GLN A 428 -14.84 -10.97 1.64
N SER A 429 -14.25 -10.45 2.66
CA SER A 429 -13.19 -11.13 3.38
C SER A 429 -13.70 -12.42 4.00
N VAL A 430 -12.99 -13.51 3.78
CA VAL A 430 -13.14 -14.77 4.53
C VAL A 430 -12.95 -14.54 6.04
N ARG A 431 -12.44 -13.37 6.41
CA ARG A 431 -12.06 -12.99 7.77
C ARG A 431 -12.78 -11.73 8.21
N SER A 432 -13.78 -11.87 9.06
CA SER A 432 -14.27 -10.79 9.89
C SER A 432 -13.19 -10.44 10.91
N ILE A 433 -12.69 -9.21 10.89
CA ILE A 433 -12.07 -8.67 12.10
C ILE A 433 -13.26 -8.34 12.99
N THR A 434 -13.49 -9.15 14.02
CA THR A 434 -14.27 -8.70 15.18
C THR A 434 -13.62 -7.43 15.69
N ASP A 435 -14.41 -6.44 16.10
CA ASP A 435 -13.93 -5.17 16.67
C ASP A 435 -12.73 -5.45 17.56
N GLN A 436 -11.55 -5.08 17.09
CA GLN A 436 -10.34 -5.22 17.87
C GLN A 436 -10.28 -4.02 18.80
N ASP A 437 -10.89 -4.17 19.95
CA ASP A 437 -10.37 -3.51 21.15
C ASP A 437 -8.90 -3.93 21.29
N SER A 438 -8.05 -2.99 21.61
CA SER A 438 -6.58 -3.03 21.63
C SER A 438 -5.90 -4.08 22.54
N ASN A 439 -6.51 -5.26 22.73
CA ASN A 439 -6.00 -6.37 23.56
C ASN A 439 -6.45 -7.76 23.05
N VAL A 440 -6.72 -7.93 21.76
CA VAL A 440 -7.20 -9.20 21.24
C VAL A 440 -6.03 -10.17 21.07
N CYS A 441 -6.00 -11.19 21.93
CA CYS A 441 -5.20 -12.38 21.70
C CYS A 441 -5.75 -13.11 20.45
N VAL A 442 -4.91 -13.33 19.46
CA VAL A 442 -5.29 -14.07 18.25
C VAL A 442 -5.58 -15.53 18.63
N SER A 443 -6.71 -16.07 18.16
CA SER A 443 -7.08 -17.45 18.51
C SER A 443 -6.16 -18.48 17.85
N THR A 444 -6.02 -19.63 18.51
CA THR A 444 -5.25 -20.77 17.99
C THR A 444 -5.74 -21.18 16.60
N GLU A 445 -7.06 -21.26 16.41
CA GLU A 445 -7.68 -21.64 15.13
C GLU A 445 -7.32 -20.66 14.02
N GLU A 446 -7.19 -19.39 14.34
CA GLU A 446 -6.81 -18.37 13.38
C GLU A 446 -5.34 -18.50 12.97
N ILE A 447 -4.46 -18.73 13.92
CA ILE A 447 -3.03 -18.97 13.65
C ILE A 447 -2.87 -20.21 12.78
N GLU A 448 -3.54 -21.31 13.15
CA GLU A 448 -3.50 -22.56 12.38
C GLU A 448 -4.00 -22.39 10.95
N ARG A 449 -5.12 -21.69 10.78
CA ARG A 449 -5.68 -21.40 9.46
C ARG A 449 -4.71 -20.58 8.60
N CYS A 450 -4.14 -19.51 9.16
CA CYS A 450 -3.15 -18.70 8.47
C CYS A 450 -1.91 -19.50 8.06
N ALA A 451 -1.42 -20.35 8.97
CA ALA A 451 -0.26 -21.21 8.71
C ALA A 451 -0.56 -22.26 7.61
N ARG A 452 -1.75 -22.83 7.60
CA ARG A 452 -2.15 -23.89 6.66
C ARG A 452 -2.50 -23.34 5.27
N ASP A 453 -3.29 -22.27 5.21
CA ASP A 453 -3.99 -21.87 3.98
C ASP A 453 -3.37 -20.64 3.30
N GLU A 454 -2.52 -19.87 4.02
CA GLU A 454 -2.08 -18.55 3.54
C GLU A 454 -0.58 -18.45 3.22
N MET A 455 0.08 -19.60 3.05
CA MET A 455 1.44 -19.69 2.51
C MET A 455 2.50 -18.83 3.24
N PRO A 456 2.51 -18.68 4.58
CA PRO A 456 3.60 -18.02 5.26
C PRO A 456 4.87 -18.89 5.21
N SER A 457 6.03 -18.27 5.11
CA SER A 457 7.33 -18.96 5.16
C SER A 457 8.12 -18.58 6.41
N SER A 458 7.72 -17.54 7.12
CA SER A 458 8.39 -17.05 8.32
C SER A 458 7.40 -16.57 9.38
N LEU A 459 7.87 -16.44 10.61
CA LEU A 459 7.13 -15.79 11.69
C LEU A 459 6.81 -14.33 11.37
N THR A 460 7.70 -13.64 10.67
CA THR A 460 7.47 -12.27 10.18
C THR A 460 6.25 -12.20 9.26
N ASP A 461 6.06 -13.18 8.37
CA ASP A 461 4.90 -13.22 7.48
C ASP A 461 3.60 -13.35 8.26
N LEU A 462 3.60 -14.23 9.28
CA LEU A 462 2.45 -14.41 10.16
C LEU A 462 2.12 -13.13 10.91
N LEU A 463 3.06 -12.59 11.67
CA LEU A 463 2.83 -11.47 12.57
C LEU A 463 2.52 -10.17 11.82
N MET A 464 3.23 -9.87 10.74
CA MET A 464 3.08 -8.61 10.02
C MET A 464 1.89 -8.57 9.08
N ARG A 465 1.60 -9.67 8.37
CA ARG A 465 0.67 -9.65 7.23
C ARG A 465 -0.54 -10.55 7.38
N ARG A 466 -0.42 -11.72 8.05
CA ARG A 466 -1.55 -12.64 8.23
C ARG A 466 -2.36 -12.36 9.48
N LEU A 467 -1.70 -11.95 10.56
CA LEU A 467 -2.32 -11.68 11.86
C LEU A 467 -2.40 -10.18 12.17
N GLY A 468 -1.55 -9.36 11.56
CA GLY A 468 -1.53 -7.90 11.74
C GLY A 468 -0.96 -7.45 13.08
N LEU A 469 -0.48 -8.37 13.93
CA LEU A 469 0.08 -8.08 15.25
C LEU A 469 1.32 -7.19 15.21
N GLY A 470 2.11 -7.26 14.14
CA GLY A 470 3.29 -6.42 13.96
C GLY A 470 2.99 -4.92 13.82
N TRP A 471 1.72 -4.52 13.81
CA TRP A 471 1.28 -3.13 13.79
C TRP A 471 0.75 -2.64 15.14
N GLU A 472 0.68 -3.52 16.14
CA GLU A 472 0.34 -3.17 17.52
C GLU A 472 1.47 -2.37 18.19
N PRO A 473 1.22 -1.70 19.35
CA PRO A 473 2.24 -0.92 20.05
C PRO A 473 3.51 -1.68 20.41
N ASP A 474 3.38 -2.95 20.79
CA ASP A 474 4.49 -3.87 21.10
C ASP A 474 5.06 -4.59 19.86
N GLN A 475 4.46 -4.34 18.69
CA GLN A 475 4.79 -4.99 17.42
C GLN A 475 4.61 -6.52 17.46
N GLY A 476 3.68 -7.03 18.27
CA GLY A 476 3.37 -8.45 18.42
C GLY A 476 4.44 -9.25 19.15
N ILE A 477 5.37 -8.61 19.85
CA ILE A 477 6.48 -9.29 20.57
C ILE A 477 5.95 -10.21 21.67
N GLU A 478 4.93 -9.77 22.42
CA GLU A 478 4.35 -10.56 23.51
C GLU A 478 3.72 -11.86 23.01
N GLN A 479 3.10 -11.84 21.83
CA GLN A 479 2.44 -13.01 21.25
C GLN A 479 3.34 -13.83 20.29
N ALA A 480 4.52 -13.33 19.95
CA ALA A 480 5.39 -13.93 18.92
C ALA A 480 5.70 -15.42 19.20
N ARG A 481 6.00 -15.76 20.46
CA ARG A 481 6.32 -17.15 20.85
C ARG A 481 5.11 -18.07 20.70
N SER A 482 3.96 -17.70 21.24
CA SER A 482 2.75 -18.52 21.15
C SER A 482 2.31 -18.72 19.70
N VAL A 483 2.41 -17.67 18.86
CA VAL A 483 2.14 -17.76 17.42
C VAL A 483 3.10 -18.75 16.74
N ALA A 484 4.40 -18.68 17.06
CA ALA A 484 5.39 -19.57 16.48
C ALA A 484 5.16 -21.03 16.89
N GLU A 485 4.86 -21.30 18.17
CA GLU A 485 4.61 -22.65 18.70
C GLU A 485 3.34 -23.28 18.10
N VAL A 486 2.27 -22.50 17.94
CA VAL A 486 1.04 -22.99 17.29
C VAL A 486 1.25 -23.25 15.80
N ALA A 487 2.02 -22.41 15.10
CA ALA A 487 2.28 -22.56 13.68
C ALA A 487 3.31 -23.67 13.37
N ALA A 488 4.20 -24.00 14.31
CA ALA A 488 5.33 -24.92 14.12
C ALA A 488 4.93 -26.28 13.55
N PRO A 489 3.94 -27.03 14.09
CA PRO A 489 3.58 -28.35 13.56
C PRO A 489 3.02 -28.29 12.14
N ILE A 490 2.40 -27.17 11.75
CA ILE A 490 1.80 -26.98 10.43
C ILE A 490 2.88 -26.62 9.40
N LEU A 491 3.84 -25.78 9.80
CA LEU A 491 4.92 -25.31 8.93
C LEU A 491 6.13 -26.24 8.93
N GLY A 492 6.12 -27.28 9.79
CA GLY A 492 7.20 -28.24 9.90
C GLY A 492 8.44 -27.68 10.61
N TRP A 493 8.25 -26.70 11.51
CA TRP A 493 9.34 -26.14 12.30
C TRP A 493 9.69 -27.01 13.50
N SER A 494 10.98 -27.29 13.68
CA SER A 494 11.50 -27.85 14.93
C SER A 494 11.61 -26.75 16.01
N ASP A 495 11.81 -27.13 17.26
CA ASP A 495 12.05 -26.18 18.36
C ASP A 495 13.23 -25.24 18.06
N ALA A 496 14.30 -25.75 17.45
CA ALA A 496 15.44 -24.95 17.02
C ALA A 496 15.05 -23.93 15.92
N GLN A 497 14.14 -24.31 15.04
CA GLN A 497 13.62 -23.42 14.00
C GLN A 497 12.72 -22.33 14.61
N VAL A 498 11.88 -22.67 15.59
CA VAL A 498 11.06 -21.70 16.34
C VAL A 498 11.95 -20.61 16.95
N GLU A 499 13.04 -21.00 17.64
CA GLU A 499 13.99 -20.06 18.22
C GLU A 499 14.70 -19.21 17.15
N THR A 500 14.95 -19.77 15.98
CA THR A 500 15.53 -19.06 14.84
C THR A 500 14.57 -18.02 14.27
N GLU A 501 13.29 -18.37 14.12
CA GLU A 501 12.23 -17.48 13.65
C GLU A 501 11.99 -16.31 14.62
N LEU A 502 11.98 -16.57 15.94
CA LEU A 502 11.87 -15.53 16.96
C LEU A 502 13.03 -14.52 16.87
N ARG A 503 14.28 -15.01 16.78
CA ARG A 503 15.45 -14.14 16.59
C ARG A 503 15.41 -13.39 15.25
N SER A 504 14.92 -14.02 14.20
CA SER A 504 14.76 -13.39 12.89
C SER A 504 13.75 -12.26 12.93
N TYR A 505 12.61 -12.47 13.60
CA TYR A 505 11.61 -11.45 13.79
C TYR A 505 12.15 -10.23 14.58
N GLN A 506 12.85 -10.48 15.69
CA GLN A 506 13.49 -9.41 16.46
C GLN A 506 14.49 -8.60 15.62
N ARG A 507 15.34 -9.29 14.82
CA ARG A 507 16.25 -8.63 13.87
C ARG A 507 15.51 -7.81 12.81
N HIS A 508 14.39 -8.33 12.30
CA HIS A 508 13.55 -7.60 11.36
C HIS A 508 13.03 -6.30 11.99
N LEU A 509 12.49 -6.34 13.21
CA LEU A 509 12.03 -5.15 13.91
C LEU A 509 13.18 -4.14 14.13
N ALA A 510 14.34 -4.59 14.61
CA ALA A 510 15.49 -3.73 14.83
C ALA A 510 16.03 -3.09 13.54
N SER A 511 15.94 -3.79 12.40
CA SER A 511 16.47 -3.31 11.12
C SER A 511 15.51 -2.40 10.36
N VAL A 512 14.21 -2.71 10.37
CA VAL A 512 13.21 -2.06 9.50
C VAL A 512 12.32 -1.09 10.27
N ARG A 513 12.20 -1.29 11.59
CA ARG A 513 11.31 -0.53 12.47
C ARG A 513 12.06 0.07 13.65
N ARG A 514 12.98 0.96 13.36
CA ARG A 514 13.79 1.65 14.39
C ARG A 514 12.93 2.51 15.31
N ARG A 515 13.40 2.59 16.56
CA ARG A 515 13.00 3.62 17.53
C ARG A 515 13.84 4.87 17.35
#